data_79456d9b85a57605acebcf3311ffacf2
#
_entry.id   79456d9b85a57605acebcf3311ffacf2
#
_cell.length_a   1.000
_cell.length_b   1.000
_cell.length_c   1.000
_cell.angle_alpha   90.00
_cell.angle_beta   90.00
_cell.angle_gamma   90.00
#
_symmetry.space_group_name_H-M   'P 1'
#
loop_
_entity.id
_entity.type
_entity.pdbx_description
1 polymer ?
#
loop_
_entity_poly.entity_id
_entity_poly.type
_entity_poly.pdbx_seq_one_letter_code
_entity_poly.pdbx_strand_id
1 'polypeptide(L)'
;MIGFALGVLSAGCYALKPADSGALPHLGSIVAFDITDLGRVSLGGTMGPEIAQIEGRLVESGNGEHVIAVTTVRLLRGGVQVWSGEKVRVKSEYVGSAYERQLSKGRTVALGAAIGGVTAYLVARNLIGAGSGSEPVVVNDTGISIRARP
;
A
#
# COMPACT_ATOMS: atom_id res chain seq x y z
N MET A 1 -19.40 -8.37 10.97
CA MET A 1 -18.70 -8.66 9.72
C MET A 1 -18.04 -7.47 9.04
N ILE A 2 -18.32 -6.23 9.41
CA ILE A 2 -17.74 -4.99 8.81
C ILE A 2 -16.29 -4.77 9.25
N GLY A 3 -15.87 -5.22 10.44
CA GLY A 3 -14.52 -5.02 10.96
C GLY A 3 -13.41 -5.81 10.25
N PHE A 4 -13.73 -6.92 9.59
CA PHE A 4 -12.72 -7.74 8.89
C PHE A 4 -12.33 -7.17 7.52
N ALA A 5 -13.21 -6.40 6.89
CA ALA A 5 -12.94 -5.78 5.59
C ALA A 5 -11.96 -4.61 5.67
N LEU A 6 -11.88 -3.90 6.81
CA LEU A 6 -10.99 -2.75 6.99
C LEU A 6 -9.52 -3.16 7.15
N GLY A 7 -9.25 -4.37 7.66
CA GLY A 7 -7.88 -4.85 7.91
C GLY A 7 -7.12 -5.25 6.65
N VAL A 8 -7.80 -5.62 5.58
CA VAL A 8 -7.18 -6.07 4.32
C VAL A 8 -6.72 -4.89 3.44
N LEU A 9 -7.25 -3.70 3.67
CA LEU A 9 -6.97 -2.50 2.86
C LEU A 9 -5.59 -1.87 3.11
N SER A 10 -4.93 -2.20 4.23
CA SER A 10 -3.66 -1.54 4.61
C SER A 10 -2.41 -2.23 4.04
N ALA A 11 -2.50 -3.42 3.48
CA ALA A 11 -1.34 -4.26 3.17
C ALA A 11 -0.77 -4.12 1.75
N GLY A 12 -1.27 -3.24 0.89
CA GLY A 12 -1.03 -3.37 -0.54
C GLY A 12 -0.47 -2.19 -1.32
N CYS A 13 -0.23 -1.05 -0.72
CA CYS A 13 0.08 0.17 -1.49
C CYS A 13 1.55 0.40 -1.82
N TYR A 14 2.48 -0.38 -1.25
CA TYR A 14 3.91 -0.20 -1.47
C TYR A 14 4.53 -1.44 -2.11
N ALA A 15 5.43 -1.23 -3.05
CA ALA A 15 6.25 -2.27 -3.67
C ALA A 15 7.71 -1.83 -3.69
N LEU A 16 8.61 -2.78 -3.45
CA LEU A 16 10.04 -2.61 -3.70
C LEU A 16 10.24 -2.67 -5.21
N LYS A 17 10.76 -1.61 -5.79
CA LYS A 17 11.17 -1.58 -7.18
C LYS A 17 12.69 -1.52 -7.24
N PRO A 18 13.33 -2.21 -8.20
CA PRO A 18 14.74 -2.01 -8.46
C PRO A 18 14.98 -0.51 -8.65
N ALA A 19 15.98 0.04 -8.00
CA ALA A 19 16.45 1.37 -8.33
C ALA A 19 16.95 1.31 -9.78
N ASP A 20 16.54 2.28 -10.59
CA ASP A 20 16.98 2.34 -11.98
C ASP A 20 18.50 2.30 -12.03
N SER A 21 19.05 1.47 -12.93
CA SER A 21 20.47 1.24 -13.06
C SER A 21 21.21 2.57 -13.23
N GLY A 22 21.87 3.04 -12.17
CA GLY A 22 22.62 4.29 -12.14
C GLY A 22 21.95 5.46 -11.40
N ALA A 23 20.69 5.36 -10.98
CA ALA A 23 20.07 6.35 -10.12
C ALA A 23 20.26 5.95 -8.64
N LEU A 24 20.86 6.84 -7.87
CA LEU A 24 20.92 6.67 -6.42
C LEU A 24 19.50 6.82 -5.84
N PRO A 25 19.09 5.96 -4.90
CA PRO A 25 17.82 6.11 -4.21
C PRO A 25 17.73 7.48 -3.53
N HIS A 26 16.52 8.02 -3.43
CA HIS A 26 16.30 9.34 -2.83
C HIS A 26 16.60 9.31 -1.33
N LEU A 27 17.27 10.37 -0.84
CA LEU A 27 17.47 10.54 0.59
C LEU A 27 16.13 10.58 1.33
N GLY A 28 16.06 9.86 2.44
CA GLY A 28 14.84 9.74 3.24
C GLY A 28 13.86 8.65 2.77
N SER A 29 14.07 8.05 1.59
CA SER A 29 13.26 6.91 1.15
C SER A 29 13.59 5.63 1.94
N ILE A 30 12.67 4.68 1.91
CA ILE A 30 12.92 3.33 2.41
C ILE A 30 13.58 2.54 1.29
N VAL A 31 14.76 2.04 1.58
CA VAL A 31 15.57 1.24 0.65
C VAL A 31 15.78 -0.17 1.18
N ALA A 32 15.95 -1.11 0.27
CA ALA A 32 16.41 -2.45 0.59
C ALA A 32 17.65 -2.74 -0.26
N PHE A 33 18.73 -3.11 0.37
CA PHE A 33 20.02 -3.45 -0.25
C PHE A 33 20.30 -4.93 -0.09
N ASP A 34 20.43 -5.64 -1.20
CA ASP A 34 20.95 -7.00 -1.22
C ASP A 34 22.47 -6.94 -0.98
N ILE A 35 22.95 -7.73 -0.03
CA ILE A 35 24.33 -7.67 0.40
C ILE A 35 25.16 -8.72 -0.32
N THR A 36 26.28 -8.28 -0.90
CA THR A 36 27.25 -9.14 -1.57
C THR A 36 28.00 -10.05 -0.57
N ASP A 37 28.70 -11.07 -1.06
CA ASP A 37 29.54 -11.92 -0.20
C ASP A 37 30.61 -11.11 0.56
N LEU A 38 31.22 -10.16 -0.12
CA LEU A 38 32.18 -9.23 0.51
C LEU A 38 31.53 -8.42 1.61
N GLY A 39 30.33 -7.90 1.36
CA GLY A 39 29.55 -7.16 2.33
C GLY A 39 29.19 -8.00 3.55
N ARG A 40 28.80 -9.28 3.36
CA ARG A 40 28.49 -10.22 4.44
C ARG A 40 29.68 -10.44 5.38
N VAL A 41 30.86 -10.63 4.82
CA VAL A 41 32.08 -10.80 5.61
C VAL A 41 32.40 -9.53 6.39
N SER A 42 32.32 -8.36 5.73
CA SER A 42 32.69 -7.08 6.32
C SER A 42 31.69 -6.58 7.38
N LEU A 43 30.41 -6.77 7.14
CA LEU A 43 29.33 -6.34 8.06
C LEU A 43 28.99 -7.38 9.13
N GLY A 44 29.46 -8.61 8.98
CA GLY A 44 29.14 -9.73 9.86
C GLY A 44 29.50 -9.50 11.32
N GLY A 45 30.58 -8.77 11.58
CA GLY A 45 31.01 -8.41 12.93
C GLY A 45 30.08 -7.42 13.64
N THR A 46 29.38 -6.58 12.87
CA THR A 46 28.52 -5.51 13.40
C THR A 46 27.05 -5.89 13.40
N MET A 47 26.60 -6.60 12.37
CA MET A 47 25.19 -6.90 12.14
C MET A 47 24.84 -8.38 12.29
N GLY A 48 25.83 -9.23 12.53
CA GLY A 48 25.68 -10.68 12.61
C GLY A 48 25.97 -11.37 11.28
N PRO A 49 26.17 -12.72 11.33
CA PRO A 49 26.49 -13.51 10.14
C PRO A 49 25.28 -13.67 9.24
N GLU A 50 25.55 -14.04 7.97
CA GLU A 50 24.53 -14.48 6.99
C GLU A 50 23.52 -13.41 6.57
N ILE A 51 23.90 -12.14 6.57
CA ILE A 51 23.04 -11.05 6.08
C ILE A 51 22.76 -11.25 4.59
N ALA A 52 21.48 -11.35 4.21
CA ALA A 52 21.05 -11.37 2.81
C ALA A 52 20.67 -9.98 2.33
N GLN A 53 19.88 -9.27 3.12
CA GLN A 53 19.33 -7.97 2.73
C GLN A 53 19.19 -7.07 3.95
N ILE A 54 19.45 -5.78 3.77
CA ILE A 54 19.27 -4.73 4.78
C ILE A 54 18.18 -3.79 4.27
N GLU A 55 17.14 -3.58 5.07
CA GLU A 55 16.07 -2.62 4.78
C GLU A 55 16.07 -1.51 5.84
N GLY A 56 15.91 -0.28 5.38
CA GLY A 56 15.88 0.88 6.26
C GLY A 56 15.70 2.19 5.51
N ARG A 57 15.77 3.30 6.24
CA ARG A 57 15.71 4.64 5.67
C ARG A 57 17.10 5.09 5.25
N LEU A 58 17.24 5.52 4.00
CA LEU A 58 18.48 6.11 3.50
C LEU A 58 18.66 7.51 4.11
N VAL A 59 19.70 7.69 4.93
CA VAL A 59 20.00 8.95 5.62
C VAL A 59 20.99 9.78 4.83
N GLU A 60 22.04 9.13 4.34
CA GLU A 60 23.12 9.78 3.58
C GLU A 60 23.53 8.84 2.43
N SER A 61 23.92 9.43 1.32
CA SER A 61 24.47 8.71 0.17
C SER A 61 25.46 9.58 -0.55
N GLY A 62 26.69 9.12 -0.67
CA GLY A 62 27.75 9.84 -1.37
C GLY A 62 29.11 9.17 -1.18
N ASN A 63 30.06 9.52 -2.03
CA ASN A 63 31.45 9.04 -1.96
C ASN A 63 31.59 7.51 -1.89
N GLY A 64 30.69 6.77 -2.53
CA GLY A 64 30.73 5.31 -2.49
C GLY A 64 30.27 4.69 -1.17
N GLU A 65 29.61 5.44 -0.30
CA GLU A 65 29.04 4.97 0.96
C GLU A 65 27.58 5.40 1.12
N HIS A 66 26.82 4.57 1.81
CA HIS A 66 25.43 4.81 2.17
C HIS A 66 25.26 4.68 3.68
N VAL A 67 24.59 5.63 4.31
CA VAL A 67 24.19 5.54 5.72
C VAL A 67 22.72 5.22 5.77
N ILE A 68 22.38 4.08 6.39
CA ILE A 68 21.02 3.57 6.46
C ILE A 68 20.62 3.49 7.94
N ALA A 69 19.48 4.07 8.30
CA ALA A 69 18.80 3.79 9.56
C ALA A 69 18.04 2.47 9.41
N VAL A 70 18.67 1.39 9.90
CA VAL A 70 18.23 0.01 9.66
C VAL A 70 16.97 -0.31 10.45
N THR A 71 15.96 -0.84 9.80
CA THR A 71 14.74 -1.32 10.45
C THR A 71 14.60 -2.83 10.39
N THR A 72 15.15 -3.45 9.35
CA THR A 72 15.01 -4.88 9.12
C THR A 72 16.25 -5.45 8.47
N VAL A 73 16.70 -6.58 8.95
CA VAL A 73 17.76 -7.40 8.35
C VAL A 73 17.21 -8.78 8.05
N ARG A 74 17.31 -9.20 6.79
CA ARG A 74 16.95 -10.56 6.36
C ARG A 74 18.19 -11.41 6.27
N LEU A 75 18.10 -12.65 6.73
CA LEU A 75 19.20 -13.62 6.73
C LEU A 75 19.06 -14.61 5.56
N LEU A 76 20.20 -15.14 5.09
CA LEU A 76 20.27 -16.11 3.98
C LEU A 76 19.44 -17.39 4.21
N ARG A 77 19.48 -17.91 5.44
CA ARG A 77 18.75 -19.14 5.81
C ARG A 77 17.29 -18.92 6.16
N GLY A 78 16.77 -17.74 5.87
CA GLY A 78 15.48 -17.31 6.33
C GLY A 78 15.57 -16.77 7.76
N GLY A 79 14.63 -15.93 8.11
CA GLY A 79 14.63 -15.20 9.37
C GLY A 79 14.77 -13.72 9.12
N VAL A 80 14.20 -12.96 10.04
CA VAL A 80 14.15 -11.52 10.00
C VAL A 80 14.54 -11.00 11.37
N GLN A 81 15.50 -10.09 11.40
CA GLN A 81 15.86 -9.34 12.60
C GLN A 81 15.28 -7.94 12.49
N VAL A 82 14.59 -7.50 13.53
CA VAL A 82 14.05 -6.16 13.62
C VAL A 82 15.05 -5.27 14.35
N TRP A 83 15.32 -4.10 13.76
CA TRP A 83 16.24 -3.09 14.28
C TRP A 83 15.47 -1.81 14.58
N SER A 84 16.01 -0.97 15.48
CA SER A 84 15.32 0.23 15.97
C SER A 84 15.69 1.51 15.22
N GLY A 85 16.33 1.39 14.07
CA GLY A 85 16.76 2.54 13.27
C GLY A 85 18.22 2.93 13.51
N GLU A 86 19.04 1.99 13.98
CA GLU A 86 20.47 2.21 14.14
C GLU A 86 21.12 2.55 12.80
N LYS A 87 21.97 3.56 12.80
CA LYS A 87 22.67 4.01 11.59
C LYS A 87 23.84 3.08 11.29
N VAL A 88 23.75 2.41 10.15
CA VAL A 88 24.82 1.55 9.64
C VAL A 88 25.37 2.17 8.36
N ARG A 89 26.71 2.18 8.28
CA ARG A 89 27.45 2.64 7.10
C ARG A 89 27.75 1.45 6.20
N VAL A 90 27.25 1.49 4.98
CA VAL A 90 27.40 0.42 3.98
C VAL A 90 28.11 0.98 2.76
N LYS A 91 29.23 0.40 2.39
CA LYS A 91 29.93 0.79 1.16
C LYS A 91 29.19 0.29 -0.07
N SER A 92 29.24 1.03 -1.17
CA SER A 92 28.61 0.65 -2.42
C SER A 92 29.08 -0.72 -2.95
N GLU A 93 30.34 -1.08 -2.71
CA GLU A 93 30.90 -2.40 -3.09
C GLU A 93 30.26 -3.58 -2.32
N TYR A 94 29.61 -3.31 -1.19
CA TYR A 94 28.90 -4.31 -0.39
C TYR A 94 27.46 -4.51 -0.85
N VAL A 95 26.97 -3.64 -1.76
CA VAL A 95 25.60 -3.67 -2.29
C VAL A 95 25.59 -4.32 -3.67
N GLY A 96 24.87 -5.42 -3.82
CA GLY A 96 24.66 -6.10 -5.11
C GLY A 96 23.51 -5.47 -5.89
N SER A 97 22.37 -5.30 -5.23
CA SER A 97 21.18 -4.69 -5.82
C SER A 97 20.53 -3.73 -4.83
N ALA A 98 20.06 -2.61 -5.34
CA ALA A 98 19.35 -1.61 -4.56
C ALA A 98 17.88 -1.56 -5.00
N TYR A 99 16.97 -1.54 -4.05
CA TYR A 99 15.55 -1.39 -4.26
C TYR A 99 15.04 -0.19 -3.47
N GLU A 100 14.14 0.55 -4.05
CA GLU A 100 13.45 1.65 -3.38
C GLU A 100 11.98 1.30 -3.17
N ARG A 101 11.46 1.56 -1.98
CA ARG A 101 10.05 1.36 -1.67
C ARG A 101 9.23 2.50 -2.27
N GLN A 102 8.55 2.20 -3.36
CA GLN A 102 7.71 3.17 -4.05
C GLN A 102 6.23 2.84 -3.88
N LEU A 103 5.43 3.90 -3.88
CA LEU A 103 3.98 3.76 -3.88
C LEU A 103 3.53 3.11 -5.19
N SER A 104 2.84 1.99 -5.11
CA SER A 104 2.32 1.34 -6.30
C SER A 104 1.09 2.08 -6.82
N LYS A 105 1.31 3.11 -7.66
CA LYS A 105 0.24 3.95 -8.24
C LYS A 105 -0.89 3.12 -8.86
N GLY A 106 -0.54 2.06 -9.59
CA GLY A 106 -1.53 1.17 -10.21
C GLY A 106 -2.45 0.47 -9.21
N ARG A 107 -1.89 -0.05 -8.10
CA ARG A 107 -2.70 -0.69 -7.04
C ARG A 107 -3.57 0.30 -6.29
N THR A 108 -3.06 1.50 -6.04
CA THR A 108 -3.81 2.57 -5.38
C THR A 108 -4.98 3.04 -6.23
N VAL A 109 -4.76 3.21 -7.54
CA VAL A 109 -5.83 3.58 -8.50
C VAL A 109 -6.85 2.46 -8.63
N ALA A 110 -6.42 1.20 -8.76
CA ALA A 110 -7.33 0.06 -8.87
C ALA A 110 -8.20 -0.09 -7.61
N LEU A 111 -7.62 0.10 -6.43
CA LEU A 111 -8.35 0.05 -5.16
C LEU A 111 -9.35 1.21 -5.05
N GLY A 112 -8.93 2.43 -5.41
CA GLY A 112 -9.80 3.61 -5.44
C GLY A 112 -10.98 3.44 -6.40
N ALA A 113 -10.74 2.89 -7.59
CA ALA A 113 -11.77 2.59 -8.58
C ALA A 113 -12.76 1.50 -8.08
N ALA A 114 -12.24 0.46 -7.42
CA ALA A 114 -13.09 -0.60 -6.87
C ALA A 114 -14.02 -0.05 -5.76
N ILE A 115 -13.48 0.71 -4.81
CA ILE A 115 -14.28 1.29 -3.72
C ILE A 115 -15.26 2.32 -4.27
N GLY A 116 -14.80 3.24 -5.13
CA GLY A 116 -15.65 4.26 -5.76
C GLY A 116 -16.76 3.65 -6.62
N GLY A 117 -16.45 2.61 -7.40
CA GLY A 117 -17.41 1.90 -8.22
C GLY A 117 -18.50 1.19 -7.40
N VAL A 118 -18.12 0.50 -6.32
CA VAL A 118 -19.08 -0.15 -5.42
C VAL A 118 -19.97 0.88 -4.72
N THR A 119 -19.40 1.97 -4.25
CA THR A 119 -20.16 3.05 -3.60
C THR A 119 -21.15 3.68 -4.57
N ALA A 120 -20.69 4.04 -5.77
CA ALA A 120 -21.55 4.61 -6.80
C ALA A 120 -22.68 3.64 -7.21
N TYR A 121 -22.37 2.35 -7.34
CA TYR A 121 -23.37 1.32 -7.64
C TYR A 121 -24.43 1.20 -6.54
N LEU A 122 -24.03 1.19 -5.26
CA LEU A 122 -24.98 1.10 -4.14
C LEU A 122 -25.86 2.35 -4.03
N VAL A 123 -25.28 3.54 -4.25
CA VAL A 123 -26.04 4.80 -4.27
C VAL A 123 -27.02 4.82 -5.43
N ALA A 124 -26.57 4.47 -6.63
CA ALA A 124 -27.44 4.41 -7.81
C ALA A 124 -28.59 3.41 -7.62
N ARG A 125 -28.29 2.21 -7.09
CA ARG A 125 -29.32 1.20 -6.81
C ARG A 125 -30.37 1.68 -5.80
N ASN A 126 -29.94 2.38 -4.73
CA ASN A 126 -30.86 2.92 -3.74
C ASN A 126 -31.70 4.09 -4.27
N LEU A 127 -31.13 4.96 -5.10
CA LEU A 127 -31.85 6.06 -5.74
C LEU A 127 -32.85 5.56 -6.81
N ILE A 128 -32.46 4.58 -7.63
CA ILE A 128 -33.31 4.03 -8.68
C ILE A 128 -34.35 3.07 -8.06
N GLY A 129 -33.99 2.33 -7.01
CA GLY A 129 -34.90 1.43 -6.29
C GLY A 129 -35.97 2.14 -5.45
N ALA A 130 -35.70 3.38 -5.01
CA ALA A 130 -36.69 4.18 -4.28
C ALA A 130 -37.73 4.87 -5.19
N GLY A 131 -37.50 4.87 -6.52
CA GLY A 131 -38.40 5.47 -7.50
C GLY A 131 -39.47 4.53 -8.04
N SER A 132 -39.55 3.27 -7.62
CA SER A 132 -40.49 2.28 -8.15
C SER A 132 -41.67 1.97 -7.19
N GLY A 133 -42.22 3.01 -6.59
CA GLY A 133 -43.35 2.86 -5.64
C GLY A 133 -44.34 4.02 -5.68
N SER A 134 -44.45 4.71 -6.82
CA SER A 134 -45.58 5.61 -7.04
C SER A 134 -46.65 4.81 -7.80
N GLU A 135 -47.48 4.06 -7.08
CA GLU A 135 -48.78 3.68 -7.61
C GLU A 135 -49.54 4.94 -8.00
N PRO A 136 -50.07 5.05 -9.22
CA PRO A 136 -50.95 6.16 -9.56
C PRO A 136 -52.20 6.04 -8.66
N VAL A 137 -52.39 7.01 -7.77
CA VAL A 137 -53.64 7.18 -7.06
C VAL A 137 -54.69 7.49 -8.13
N VAL A 138 -55.48 6.48 -8.49
CA VAL A 138 -56.66 6.65 -9.32
C VAL A 138 -57.70 7.34 -8.44
N VAL A 139 -57.79 8.66 -8.57
CA VAL A 139 -58.92 9.43 -8.03
C VAL A 139 -60.11 9.10 -8.82
N ASN A 140 -60.92 8.14 -8.33
CA ASN A 140 -62.25 7.91 -8.86
C ASN A 140 -63.13 9.09 -8.43
N ASP A 141 -63.34 9.98 -9.38
CA ASP A 141 -64.37 11.04 -9.30
C ASP A 141 -65.76 10.35 -9.37
N THR A 142 -66.17 9.81 -8.19
CA THR A 142 -67.52 9.27 -8.04
C THR A 142 -68.42 10.44 -7.78
N GLY A 143 -69.02 10.94 -8.85
CA GLY A 143 -70.07 11.94 -8.81
C GLY A 143 -71.16 11.59 -7.82
N ILE A 144 -71.38 12.44 -6.84
CA ILE A 144 -72.51 12.38 -5.90
C ILE A 144 -73.75 12.72 -6.69
N SER A 145 -74.51 11.73 -7.10
CA SER A 145 -75.85 11.95 -7.65
C SER A 145 -76.81 12.19 -6.48
N ILE A 146 -77.18 13.43 -6.25
CA ILE A 146 -78.24 13.83 -5.36
C ILE A 146 -79.56 13.44 -5.99
N ARG A 147 -80.18 12.40 -5.52
CA ARG A 147 -81.52 11.98 -5.92
C ARG A 147 -82.55 12.75 -5.11
N ALA A 148 -83.13 13.77 -5.73
CA ALA A 148 -84.33 14.43 -5.21
C ALA A 148 -85.49 13.43 -5.22
N ARG A 149 -86.22 13.30 -4.12
CA ARG A 149 -87.51 12.61 -4.05
C ARG A 149 -88.65 13.62 -3.95
N PRO A 150 -89.81 13.29 -4.51
CA PRO A 150 -90.97 14.17 -4.56
C PRO A 150 -91.65 14.28 -3.21
#